data_26a2310d3839d66c5bac59ad81c3b769
#
_entry.id   26a2310d3839d66c5bac59ad81c3b769
#
_cell.length_a   1.000
_cell.length_b   1.000
_cell.length_c   1.000
_cell.angle_alpha   90.00
_cell.angle_beta   90.00
_cell.angle_gamma   90.00
#
_symmetry.space_group_name_H-M   'P 1'
#
loop_
_entity.id
_entity.type
_entity.pdbx_description
1 polymer ?
#
loop_
_entity_poly.entity_id
_entity_poly.type
_entity_poly.pdbx_seq_one_letter_code
_entity_poly.pdbx_strand_id
1 'polypeptide(L)'
;MAITKLVADSLGAGATPNQSAFKNIIINGDMSQAQRGTSTASITSNGYYTVDRFQTGASSLGTWTQSQSTEVPTGQGFATSLKMDCTTADASPSA
;
A
#
# COMPACT_ATOMS: atom_id res chain seq x y z
N MET A 1 -6.49 11.71 -44.01
CA MET A 1 -5.91 10.89 -42.97
C MET A 1 -6.69 10.89 -41.69
N ALA A 2 -7.94 10.48 -41.79
CA ALA A 2 -8.80 10.39 -40.62
C ALA A 2 -8.26 9.43 -39.56
N ILE A 3 -7.69 8.33 -39.98
CA ILE A 3 -7.13 7.33 -39.07
C ILE A 3 -5.95 7.87 -38.31
N THR A 4 -5.03 8.55 -38.99
CA THR A 4 -3.87 9.15 -38.33
C THR A 4 -4.30 10.24 -37.36
N LYS A 5 -5.26 11.06 -37.75
CA LYS A 5 -5.76 12.11 -36.89
C LYS A 5 -6.49 11.54 -35.69
N LEU A 6 -7.26 10.48 -35.88
CA LEU A 6 -7.95 9.84 -34.79
C LEU A 6 -6.96 9.29 -33.75
N VAL A 7 -5.90 8.64 -34.21
CA VAL A 7 -4.88 8.13 -33.30
C VAL A 7 -4.17 9.27 -32.60
N ALA A 8 -3.80 10.31 -33.32
CA ALA A 8 -3.14 11.47 -32.70
C ALA A 8 -4.04 12.16 -31.69
N ASP A 9 -5.28 12.39 -32.04
CA ASP A 9 -6.22 13.05 -31.16
C ASP A 9 -6.58 12.18 -29.97
N SER A 10 -6.78 10.89 -30.21
CA SER A 10 -7.16 9.95 -29.15
C SER A 10 -5.99 9.61 -28.24
N LEU A 11 -4.83 9.41 -28.80
CA LEU A 11 -3.66 8.96 -28.04
C LEU A 11 -2.73 10.09 -27.67
N GLY A 12 -2.53 11.05 -28.57
CA GLY A 12 -1.66 12.19 -28.31
C GLY A 12 -2.31 13.22 -27.42
N ALA A 13 -3.45 13.72 -27.85
CA ALA A 13 -4.13 14.77 -27.11
C ALA A 13 -4.86 14.23 -25.89
N GLY A 14 -5.55 13.11 -26.06
CA GLY A 14 -6.31 12.53 -24.98
C GLY A 14 -5.47 11.68 -24.03
N ALA A 15 -4.59 10.86 -24.57
CA ALA A 15 -3.82 9.92 -23.77
C ALA A 15 -2.75 10.61 -22.92
N THR A 16 -2.10 11.64 -23.44
CA THR A 16 -1.06 12.33 -22.66
C THR A 16 -1.60 12.97 -21.40
N PRO A 17 -2.69 13.72 -21.43
CA PRO A 17 -3.31 14.20 -20.20
C PRO A 17 -3.84 13.06 -19.33
N ASN A 18 -4.33 12.01 -19.94
CA ASN A 18 -4.85 10.87 -19.21
C ASN A 18 -3.78 10.14 -18.41
N GLN A 19 -2.57 10.15 -18.88
CA GLN A 19 -1.47 9.57 -18.12
C GLN A 19 -1.28 10.26 -16.78
N SER A 20 -1.47 11.57 -16.74
CA SER A 20 -1.41 12.31 -15.49
C SER A 20 -2.57 11.96 -14.57
N ALA A 21 -3.76 11.75 -15.12
CA ALA A 21 -4.94 11.43 -14.35
C ALA A 21 -4.87 10.06 -13.68
N PHE A 22 -4.20 9.10 -14.33
CA PHE A 22 -4.08 7.75 -13.81
C PHE A 22 -2.72 7.46 -13.18
N LYS A 23 -1.92 8.48 -12.99
CA LYS A 23 -0.58 8.30 -12.42
C LYS A 23 -0.68 8.00 -10.94
N ASN A 24 -0.12 6.87 -10.55
CA ASN A 24 -0.06 6.48 -9.15
C ASN A 24 1.12 7.18 -8.47
N ILE A 25 0.84 7.96 -7.45
CA ILE A 25 1.85 8.67 -6.67
C ILE A 25 2.23 7.94 -5.38
N ILE A 26 1.52 6.87 -5.05
CA ILE A 26 1.81 6.06 -3.86
C ILE A 26 2.69 4.89 -4.27
N ILE A 27 3.87 4.81 -3.69
CA ILE A 27 4.81 3.73 -3.94
C ILE A 27 4.36 2.50 -3.15
N ASN A 28 4.27 1.35 -3.84
CA ASN A 28 3.87 0.08 -3.24
C ASN A 28 2.46 0.12 -2.60
N GLY A 29 1.54 0.84 -3.25
CA GLY A 29 0.18 0.99 -2.73
C GLY A 29 -0.61 -0.31 -2.67
N ASP A 30 -0.25 -1.31 -3.45
CA ASP A 30 -0.86 -2.64 -3.44
C ASP A 30 -0.22 -3.59 -2.41
N MET A 31 0.75 -3.12 -1.64
CA MET A 31 1.44 -3.87 -0.58
C MET A 31 2.16 -5.13 -1.07
N SER A 32 2.49 -5.18 -2.36
CA SER A 32 3.09 -6.39 -2.97
C SER A 32 4.57 -6.54 -2.63
N GLN A 33 5.28 -5.46 -2.38
CA GLN A 33 6.71 -5.48 -2.08
C GLN A 33 6.94 -5.51 -0.57
N ALA A 34 7.57 -6.58 -0.09
CA ALA A 34 7.87 -6.79 1.32
C ALA A 34 9.28 -7.34 1.46
N GLN A 35 10.27 -6.52 1.14
CA GLN A 35 11.68 -6.95 1.09
C GLN A 35 12.26 -7.27 2.46
N ARG A 36 11.72 -6.67 3.52
CA ARG A 36 12.15 -6.95 4.90
C ARG A 36 11.57 -8.25 5.46
N GLY A 37 10.55 -8.78 4.80
CA GLY A 37 9.85 -9.98 5.24
C GLY A 37 8.35 -9.77 5.18
N THR A 38 7.62 -10.87 5.22
CA THR A 38 6.16 -10.86 5.10
C THR A 38 5.45 -10.78 6.45
N SER A 39 6.20 -10.87 7.56
CA SER A 39 5.61 -10.78 8.90
C SER A 39 6.68 -10.36 9.91
N THR A 40 6.29 -9.45 10.81
CA THR A 40 7.12 -9.03 11.94
C THR A 40 6.24 -8.93 13.17
N ALA A 41 6.61 -9.67 14.21
CA ALA A 41 5.90 -9.69 15.48
C ALA A 41 6.57 -8.77 16.51
N SER A 42 5.90 -8.58 17.62
CA SER A 42 6.42 -7.86 18.79
C SER A 42 6.84 -6.41 18.49
N ILE A 43 6.07 -5.75 17.64
CA ILE A 43 6.31 -4.36 17.29
C ILE A 43 5.78 -3.48 18.43
N THR A 44 6.67 -2.69 19.02
CA THR A 44 6.35 -1.77 20.10
C THR A 44 6.85 -0.34 19.83
N SER A 45 7.48 -0.12 18.70
CA SER A 45 8.07 1.18 18.37
C SER A 45 7.81 1.52 16.89
N ASN A 46 8.12 2.75 16.54
CA ASN A 46 7.95 3.22 15.17
C ASN A 46 9.02 2.61 14.26
N GLY A 47 8.64 2.24 13.05
CA GLY A 47 9.61 1.68 12.11
C GLY A 47 8.99 1.16 10.83
N TYR A 48 9.88 0.68 9.95
CA TYR A 48 9.52 0.00 8.71
C TYR A 48 9.76 -1.50 8.92
N TYR A 49 8.72 -2.29 8.93
CA TYR A 49 8.83 -3.70 9.35
C TYR A 49 8.64 -4.71 8.22
N THR A 50 7.54 -4.67 7.51
CA THR A 50 7.24 -5.66 6.47
C THR A 50 7.12 -4.98 5.10
N VAL A 51 5.96 -4.46 4.80
CA VAL A 51 5.67 -3.87 3.50
C VAL A 51 6.53 -2.63 3.28
N ASP A 52 7.16 -2.55 2.10
CA ASP A 52 8.06 -1.47 1.77
C ASP A 52 7.33 -0.13 1.67
N ARG A 53 7.99 0.93 2.12
CA ARG A 53 7.53 2.32 2.06
C ARG A 53 6.42 2.68 3.05
N PHE A 54 5.97 1.75 3.87
CA PHE A 54 4.96 2.05 4.90
C PHE A 54 5.58 1.95 6.28
N GLN A 55 5.57 3.07 6.98
CA GLN A 55 6.06 3.15 8.34
C GLN A 55 4.92 2.88 9.32
N THR A 56 5.18 2.05 10.29
CA THR A 56 4.26 1.82 11.39
C THR A 56 4.59 2.74 12.55
N GLY A 57 3.60 3.47 13.04
CA GLY A 57 3.71 4.27 14.24
C GLY A 57 3.05 3.55 15.40
N ALA A 58 3.86 2.99 16.29
CA ALA A 58 3.38 2.22 17.44
C ALA A 58 4.18 2.59 18.68
N SER A 59 3.87 3.73 19.25
CA SER A 59 4.52 4.19 20.47
C SER A 59 3.51 4.18 21.61
N SER A 60 3.80 3.42 22.66
CA SER A 60 2.93 3.29 23.83
C SER A 60 1.51 2.82 23.50
N LEU A 61 1.40 1.89 22.55
CA LEU A 61 0.11 1.38 22.08
C LEU A 61 0.00 -0.15 22.19
N GLY A 62 0.79 -0.79 23.06
CA GLY A 62 0.82 -2.23 23.16
C GLY A 62 1.77 -2.87 22.18
N THR A 63 1.53 -4.14 21.88
CA THR A 63 2.38 -4.93 21.00
C THR A 63 1.59 -5.36 19.77
N TRP A 64 2.21 -5.21 18.62
CA TRP A 64 1.55 -5.45 17.32
C TRP A 64 2.33 -6.45 16.49
N THR A 65 1.61 -7.14 15.62
CA THR A 65 2.20 -7.92 14.54
C THR A 65 1.76 -7.30 13.22
N GLN A 66 2.73 -6.99 12.37
CA GLN A 66 2.48 -6.50 11.02
C GLN A 66 2.77 -7.62 10.03
N SER A 67 1.87 -7.84 9.10
CA SER A 67 2.07 -8.86 8.08
C SER A 67 1.49 -8.44 6.74
N GLN A 68 2.08 -9.00 5.67
CA GLN A 68 1.51 -8.95 4.35
C GLN A 68 0.45 -10.07 4.27
N SER A 69 -0.78 -9.69 4.02
CA SER A 69 -1.92 -10.62 4.01
C SER A 69 -2.45 -10.79 2.59
N THR A 70 -3.12 -11.91 2.35
CA THR A 70 -3.86 -12.15 1.12
C THR A 70 -5.35 -11.81 1.25
N GLU A 71 -5.74 -11.24 2.37
CA GLU A 71 -7.10 -10.76 2.59
C GLU A 71 -7.29 -9.45 1.85
N VAL A 72 -7.92 -9.51 0.69
CA VAL A 72 -8.10 -8.36 -0.22
C VAL A 72 -9.53 -8.33 -0.75
N PRO A 73 -9.99 -7.17 -1.23
CA PRO A 73 -11.30 -7.10 -1.87
C PRO A 73 -11.38 -7.99 -3.10
N THR A 74 -12.38 -8.83 -3.15
CA THR A 74 -12.58 -9.77 -4.26
C THR A 74 -12.86 -9.03 -5.56
N GLY A 75 -12.15 -9.42 -6.62
CA GLY A 75 -12.40 -8.91 -7.97
C GLY A 75 -11.82 -7.51 -8.24
N GLN A 76 -11.04 -6.94 -7.34
CA GLN A 76 -10.48 -5.61 -7.50
C GLN A 76 -9.03 -5.60 -8.03
N GLY A 77 -8.47 -6.76 -8.29
CA GLY A 77 -7.13 -6.85 -8.86
C GLY A 77 -5.99 -6.72 -7.85
N PHE A 78 -6.28 -6.69 -6.57
CA PHE A 78 -5.26 -6.69 -5.52
C PHE A 78 -4.97 -8.10 -5.08
N ALA A 79 -3.69 -8.42 -4.89
CA ALA A 79 -3.24 -9.73 -4.41
C ALA A 79 -2.86 -9.70 -2.94
N THR A 80 -2.48 -8.56 -2.41
CA THR A 80 -1.96 -8.42 -1.05
C THR A 80 -2.50 -7.18 -0.36
N SER A 81 -2.47 -7.22 0.97
CA SER A 81 -2.84 -6.12 1.83
C SER A 81 -1.92 -6.05 3.04
N LEU A 82 -1.93 -4.93 3.73
CA LEU A 82 -1.20 -4.77 4.99
C LEU A 82 -2.15 -5.11 6.14
N LYS A 83 -1.74 -6.08 6.96
CA LYS A 83 -2.51 -6.47 8.14
C LYS A 83 -1.77 -6.05 9.40
N MET A 84 -2.49 -5.39 10.28
CA MET A 84 -2.02 -5.01 11.60
C MET A 84 -2.85 -5.74 12.63
N ASP A 85 -2.20 -6.51 13.48
CA ASP A 85 -2.86 -7.33 14.50
C ASP A 85 -2.31 -6.95 15.88
N CYS A 86 -3.19 -6.53 16.77
CA CYS A 86 -2.81 -6.20 18.13
C CYS A 86 -2.73 -7.48 18.95
N THR A 87 -1.53 -7.90 19.29
CA THR A 87 -1.30 -9.15 20.02
C THR A 87 -1.31 -8.96 21.53
N THR A 88 -0.96 -7.77 22.00
CA THR A 88 -1.02 -7.44 23.42
C THR A 88 -1.53 -6.01 23.56
N ALA A 89 -2.72 -5.86 24.11
CA ALA A 89 -3.33 -4.54 24.29
C ALA A 89 -2.61 -3.77 25.41
N ASP A 90 -2.54 -2.46 25.26
CA ASP A 90 -2.09 -1.58 26.32
C ASP A 90 -3.25 -1.30 27.26
N ALA A 91 -3.08 -1.61 28.53
CA ALA A 91 -4.11 -1.41 29.54
C ALA A 91 -4.35 0.08 29.83
N SER A 92 -3.37 0.93 29.61
CA SER A 92 -3.44 2.37 29.89
C SER A 92 -2.72 3.16 28.80
N PRO A 93 -3.27 3.21 27.58
CA PRO A 93 -2.62 3.93 26.50
C PRO A 93 -2.54 5.42 26.80
N SER A 94 -1.36 5.99 26.57
CA SER A 94 -1.19 7.44 26.68
C SER A 94 -1.64 8.11 25.40
N ALA A 95 -2.36 9.19 25.54
CA ALA A 95 -2.87 9.95 24.39
C ALA A 95 -1.77 10.80 23.73
#